data_0c48e42b1b49b7aa34fceb88028b34a4
#
_entry.id   0c48e42b1b49b7aa34fceb88028b34a4
#
_cell.length_a   1.000
_cell.length_b   1.000
_cell.length_c   1.000
_cell.angle_alpha   90.00
_cell.angle_beta   90.00
_cell.angle_gamma   90.00
#
_symmetry.space_group_name_H-M   'P 1'
#
loop_
_entity.id
_entity.type
_entity.pdbx_description
1 polymer ?
#
loop_
_entity_poly.entity_id
_entity_poly.type
_entity_poly.pdbx_seq_one_letter_code
_entity_poly.pdbx_strand_id
1 'polypeptide(L)'
;IAAPKGSASDQYMRRFFEKYKVKPAEYLNQTIEVISTNFRAGKLDAASLWEPTLSGLASEVGEGVGKIVADGSACDNEDLGIVVMRSDFMEKHPKVAEGYLRSDLEAQLFMLNPDNWEQVINMVSQYATGVPKRVLWYSVFGKVPANSPNLVREWMNFYFGEREKANIDEVVAFLHQEGIIS
;
A
#
# COMPACT_ATOMS: atom_id res chain seq x y z
N ILE A 1 -19.30 4.14 4.30
CA ILE A 1 -17.84 3.90 4.20
C ILE A 1 -17.62 2.59 3.46
N ALA A 2 -16.56 2.49 2.66
CA ALA A 2 -16.21 1.27 1.92
C ALA A 2 -14.73 0.92 2.01
N ALA A 3 -14.42 -0.40 1.97
CA ALA A 3 -13.09 -0.96 1.75
C ALA A 3 -13.20 -2.34 1.10
N PRO A 4 -12.17 -2.83 0.41
CA PRO A 4 -12.14 -4.21 -0.08
C PRO A 4 -11.91 -5.18 1.08
N LYS A 5 -12.89 -6.07 1.35
CA LYS A 5 -12.84 -7.01 2.46
C LYS A 5 -11.62 -7.96 2.37
N GLY A 6 -10.96 -8.20 3.51
CA GLY A 6 -9.79 -9.07 3.61
C GLY A 6 -8.49 -8.43 3.09
N SER A 7 -8.50 -7.15 2.78
CA SER A 7 -7.30 -6.39 2.39
C SER A 7 -6.68 -5.67 3.59
N ALA A 8 -5.46 -5.14 3.42
CA ALA A 8 -4.83 -4.25 4.39
C ALA A 8 -5.71 -3.02 4.70
N SER A 9 -6.44 -2.50 3.70
CA SER A 9 -7.40 -1.41 3.89
C SER A 9 -8.58 -1.79 4.79
N ASP A 10 -9.10 -3.03 4.70
CA ASP A 10 -10.15 -3.53 5.60
C ASP A 10 -9.61 -3.66 7.03
N GLN A 11 -8.43 -4.26 7.19
CA GLN A 11 -7.77 -4.39 8.49
C GLN A 11 -7.56 -3.02 9.14
N TYR A 12 -7.03 -2.07 8.36
CA TYR A 12 -6.85 -0.69 8.80
C TYR A 12 -8.16 -0.06 9.27
N MET A 13 -9.23 -0.16 8.48
CA MET A 13 -10.52 0.45 8.85
C MET A 13 -11.11 -0.14 10.13
N ARG A 14 -11.00 -1.44 10.33
CA ARG A 14 -11.47 -2.08 11.57
C ARG A 14 -10.69 -1.60 12.78
N ARG A 15 -9.35 -1.52 12.69
CA ARG A 15 -8.49 -0.95 13.72
C ARG A 15 -8.85 0.52 13.99
N PHE A 16 -9.11 1.28 12.94
CA PHE A 16 -9.51 2.68 13.04
C PHE A 16 -10.86 2.82 13.77
N PHE A 17 -11.86 2.04 13.40
CA PHE A 17 -13.16 2.05 14.07
C PHE A 17 -13.04 1.70 15.56
N GLU A 18 -12.23 0.71 15.89
CA GLU A 18 -11.99 0.30 17.27
C GLU A 18 -11.25 1.39 18.07
N LYS A 19 -10.12 1.87 17.56
CA LYS A 19 -9.27 2.86 18.21
C LYS A 19 -10.00 4.18 18.48
N TYR A 20 -10.71 4.67 17.48
CA TYR A 20 -11.39 5.96 17.54
C TYR A 20 -12.88 5.88 17.90
N LYS A 21 -13.37 4.68 18.20
CA LYS A 21 -14.78 4.42 18.55
C LYS A 21 -15.77 4.89 17.48
N VAL A 22 -15.36 4.83 16.22
CA VAL A 22 -16.19 5.20 15.07
C VAL A 22 -17.20 4.07 14.81
N LYS A 23 -18.47 4.44 14.65
CA LYS A 23 -19.52 3.51 14.23
C LYS A 23 -20.09 3.99 12.90
N PRO A 24 -19.66 3.41 11.76
CA PRO A 24 -20.21 3.80 10.47
C PRO A 24 -21.69 3.37 10.41
N ALA A 25 -22.53 4.18 9.75
CA ALA A 25 -23.91 3.79 9.48
C ALA A 25 -23.96 2.54 8.59
N GLU A 26 -23.02 2.42 7.67
CA GLU A 26 -22.86 1.28 6.79
C GLU A 26 -21.38 1.08 6.43
N TYR A 27 -20.92 -0.17 6.42
CA TYR A 27 -19.57 -0.56 6.01
C TYR A 27 -19.66 -1.56 4.86
N LEU A 28 -19.28 -1.12 3.67
CA LEU A 28 -19.47 -1.83 2.41
C LEU A 28 -18.19 -2.55 1.96
N ASN A 29 -18.37 -3.79 1.50
CA ASN A 29 -17.33 -4.52 0.78
C ASN A 29 -17.44 -4.24 -0.72
N GLN A 30 -16.49 -3.53 -1.29
CA GLN A 30 -16.43 -3.17 -2.71
C GLN A 30 -15.00 -3.27 -3.22
N THR A 31 -14.82 -3.50 -4.54
CA THR A 31 -13.50 -3.44 -5.17
C THR A 31 -13.02 -1.99 -5.31
N ILE A 32 -11.72 -1.79 -5.50
CA ILE A 32 -11.11 -0.45 -5.65
C ILE A 32 -11.77 0.37 -6.77
N GLU A 33 -12.08 -0.26 -7.90
CA GLU A 33 -12.71 0.39 -9.06
C GLU A 33 -14.11 0.87 -8.72
N VAL A 34 -14.89 0.03 -8.03
CA VAL A 34 -16.25 0.35 -7.59
C VAL A 34 -16.23 1.45 -6.54
N ILE A 35 -15.33 1.36 -5.55
CA ILE A 35 -15.14 2.39 -4.53
C ILE A 35 -14.78 3.72 -5.19
N SER A 36 -13.81 3.73 -6.11
CA SER A 36 -13.37 4.94 -6.81
C SER A 36 -14.51 5.59 -7.58
N THR A 37 -15.31 4.78 -8.28
CA THR A 37 -16.47 5.25 -9.03
C THR A 37 -17.54 5.83 -8.12
N ASN A 38 -17.89 5.12 -7.04
CA ASN A 38 -18.91 5.55 -6.10
C ASN A 38 -18.48 6.78 -5.30
N PHE A 39 -17.19 6.89 -4.96
CA PHE A 39 -16.66 8.06 -4.25
C PHE A 39 -16.70 9.30 -5.13
N ARG A 40 -16.29 9.21 -6.42
CA ARG A 40 -16.44 10.30 -7.39
C ARG A 40 -17.88 10.72 -7.59
N ALA A 41 -18.81 9.77 -7.54
CA ALA A 41 -20.24 10.02 -7.69
C ALA A 41 -20.92 10.56 -6.40
N GLY A 42 -20.17 10.77 -5.31
CA GLY A 42 -20.72 11.23 -4.03
C GLY A 42 -21.61 10.19 -3.31
N LYS A 43 -21.50 8.91 -3.68
CA LYS A 43 -22.27 7.82 -3.06
C LYS A 43 -21.62 7.23 -1.81
N LEU A 44 -20.38 7.62 -1.54
CA LEU A 44 -19.61 7.21 -0.36
C LEU A 44 -19.07 8.46 0.33
N ASP A 45 -19.28 8.56 1.63
CA ASP A 45 -18.76 9.65 2.46
C ASP A 45 -17.28 9.48 2.78
N ALA A 46 -16.82 8.23 2.89
CA ALA A 46 -15.40 7.88 3.13
C ALA A 46 -15.07 6.52 2.53
N ALA A 47 -13.78 6.31 2.26
CA ALA A 47 -13.24 5.06 1.76
C ALA A 47 -11.83 4.82 2.27
N SER A 48 -11.46 3.55 2.44
CA SER A 48 -10.08 3.13 2.64
C SER A 48 -9.56 2.50 1.37
N LEU A 49 -8.46 3.04 0.88
CA LEU A 49 -7.83 2.71 -0.39
C LEU A 49 -6.31 2.72 -0.23
N TRP A 50 -5.61 2.25 -1.23
CA TRP A 50 -4.15 2.33 -1.32
C TRP A 50 -3.69 3.09 -2.58
N GLU A 51 -2.41 3.35 -2.64
CA GLU A 51 -1.78 4.06 -3.76
C GLU A 51 -1.77 3.21 -5.06
N PRO A 52 -1.82 3.82 -6.22
CA PRO A 52 -1.91 5.27 -6.48
C PRO A 52 -3.34 5.82 -6.48
N THR A 53 -4.35 4.96 -6.26
CA THR A 53 -5.77 5.34 -6.34
C THR A 53 -6.14 6.37 -5.27
N LEU A 54 -5.63 6.20 -4.05
CA LEU A 54 -5.86 7.13 -2.94
C LEU A 54 -5.43 8.55 -3.30
N SER A 55 -4.17 8.74 -3.70
CA SER A 55 -3.66 10.05 -4.12
C SER A 55 -4.31 10.55 -5.40
N GLY A 56 -4.77 9.65 -6.27
CA GLY A 56 -5.52 10.00 -7.47
C GLY A 56 -6.85 10.72 -7.16
N LEU A 57 -7.54 10.31 -6.11
CA LEU A 57 -8.80 10.93 -5.66
C LEU A 57 -8.57 12.14 -4.75
N ALA A 58 -7.41 12.25 -4.12
CA ALA A 58 -7.13 13.29 -3.13
C ALA A 58 -7.00 14.69 -3.75
N SER A 59 -7.29 15.69 -2.92
CA SER A 59 -7.25 17.10 -3.31
C SER A 59 -5.84 17.64 -3.51
N GLU A 60 -4.83 17.05 -2.87
CA GLU A 60 -3.46 17.54 -2.87
C GLU A 60 -2.78 17.42 -4.25
N VAL A 61 -3.00 16.31 -4.94
CA VAL A 61 -2.31 16.02 -6.21
C VAL A 61 -3.18 15.39 -7.28
N GLY A 62 -4.36 14.89 -6.92
CA GLY A 62 -5.27 14.15 -7.77
C GLY A 62 -6.45 14.98 -8.29
N GLU A 63 -7.61 14.34 -8.31
CA GLU A 63 -8.85 14.91 -8.87
C GLU A 63 -9.55 15.92 -7.94
N GLY A 64 -9.17 15.98 -6.67
CA GLY A 64 -9.76 16.89 -5.71
C GLY A 64 -11.15 16.48 -5.20
N VAL A 65 -11.56 15.22 -5.38
CA VAL A 65 -12.87 14.74 -4.93
C VAL A 65 -12.88 14.36 -3.46
N GLY A 66 -11.71 14.19 -2.84
CA GLY A 66 -11.59 13.83 -1.44
C GLY A 66 -10.36 14.44 -0.78
N LYS A 67 -10.22 14.18 0.52
CA LYS A 67 -9.07 14.56 1.33
C LYS A 67 -8.58 13.33 2.11
N ILE A 68 -7.27 13.12 2.15
CA ILE A 68 -6.66 12.11 3.02
C ILE A 68 -6.75 12.64 4.46
N VAL A 69 -7.48 11.93 5.32
CA VAL A 69 -7.70 12.33 6.71
C VAL A 69 -6.88 11.50 7.70
N ALA A 70 -6.46 10.31 7.30
CA ALA A 70 -5.60 9.42 8.09
C ALA A 70 -4.90 8.41 7.17
N ASP A 71 -3.79 7.90 7.59
CA ASP A 71 -3.02 6.82 6.97
C ASP A 71 -2.71 5.69 7.97
N GLY A 72 -1.97 4.66 7.55
CA GLY A 72 -1.67 3.49 8.38
C GLY A 72 -1.04 3.83 9.72
N SER A 73 -0.27 4.91 9.82
CA SER A 73 0.37 5.35 11.06
C SER A 73 -0.62 5.74 12.16
N ALA A 74 -1.85 6.12 11.79
CA ALA A 74 -2.91 6.45 12.75
C ALA A 74 -3.36 5.24 13.60
N CYS A 75 -3.12 4.01 13.11
CA CYS A 75 -3.55 2.76 13.76
C CYS A 75 -2.41 1.77 13.95
N ASP A 76 -1.16 2.20 13.81
CA ASP A 76 0.01 1.32 13.86
C ASP A 76 -0.13 0.13 12.88
N ASN A 77 -0.74 0.39 11.71
CA ASN A 77 -0.99 -0.59 10.66
C ASN A 77 0.06 -0.43 9.57
N GLU A 78 0.97 -1.39 9.51
CA GLU A 78 1.96 -1.45 8.45
C GLU A 78 1.48 -2.41 7.36
N ASP A 79 1.58 -1.98 6.12
CA ASP A 79 1.34 -2.84 4.96
C ASP A 79 2.70 -3.34 4.46
N LEU A 80 2.89 -4.66 4.48
CA LEU A 80 4.14 -5.28 4.05
C LEU A 80 4.06 -5.73 2.60
N GLY A 81 4.89 -5.14 1.74
CA GLY A 81 5.22 -5.71 0.44
C GLY A 81 6.31 -6.77 0.60
N ILE A 82 6.02 -8.01 0.23
CA ILE A 82 6.98 -9.12 0.33
C ILE A 82 7.14 -9.84 -1.00
N VAL A 83 8.35 -10.34 -1.25
CA VAL A 83 8.62 -11.24 -2.36
C VAL A 83 8.65 -12.68 -1.83
N VAL A 84 7.86 -13.54 -2.44
CA VAL A 84 7.78 -14.96 -2.09
C VAL A 84 8.27 -15.80 -3.26
N MET A 85 9.19 -16.70 -3.01
CA MET A 85 9.65 -17.70 -3.98
C MET A 85 9.36 -19.10 -3.49
N ARG A 86 8.96 -19.98 -4.40
CA ARG A 86 8.76 -21.40 -4.06
C ARG A 86 10.11 -22.06 -3.70
N SER A 87 10.13 -22.86 -2.65
CA SER A 87 11.34 -23.56 -2.18
C SER A 87 11.93 -24.45 -3.27
N ASP A 88 11.09 -25.23 -3.98
CA ASP A 88 11.55 -26.11 -5.05
C ASP A 88 12.15 -25.32 -6.25
N PHE A 89 11.68 -24.10 -6.50
CA PHE A 89 12.28 -23.22 -7.52
C PHE A 89 13.66 -22.74 -7.08
N MET A 90 13.81 -22.30 -5.82
CA MET A 90 15.08 -21.84 -5.28
C MET A 90 16.13 -22.95 -5.28
N GLU A 91 15.73 -24.19 -4.91
CA GLU A 91 16.61 -25.37 -4.92
C GLU A 91 17.09 -25.73 -6.33
N LYS A 92 16.18 -25.68 -7.32
CA LYS A 92 16.50 -26.00 -8.74
C LYS A 92 17.26 -24.89 -9.45
N HIS A 93 17.03 -23.63 -9.06
CA HIS A 93 17.53 -22.44 -9.77
C HIS A 93 18.15 -21.40 -8.82
N PRO A 94 19.12 -21.80 -7.96
CA PRO A 94 19.64 -20.90 -6.91
C PRO A 94 20.25 -19.61 -7.47
N LYS A 95 20.94 -19.69 -8.61
CA LYS A 95 21.51 -18.48 -9.26
C LYS A 95 20.45 -17.52 -9.80
N VAL A 96 19.30 -18.03 -10.20
CA VAL A 96 18.18 -17.18 -10.67
C VAL A 96 17.54 -16.50 -9.46
N ALA A 97 17.32 -17.21 -8.37
CA ALA A 97 16.80 -16.65 -7.12
C ALA A 97 17.73 -15.56 -6.57
N GLU A 98 19.04 -15.83 -6.50
CA GLU A 98 20.05 -14.84 -6.10
C GLU A 98 20.04 -13.61 -7.03
N GLY A 99 20.00 -13.84 -8.35
CA GLY A 99 19.97 -12.79 -9.36
C GLY A 99 18.75 -11.88 -9.20
N TYR A 100 17.58 -12.46 -8.91
CA TYR A 100 16.37 -11.68 -8.64
C TYR A 100 16.54 -10.80 -7.40
N LEU A 101 16.98 -11.36 -6.27
CA LEU A 101 17.18 -10.61 -5.03
C LEU A 101 18.22 -9.49 -5.20
N ARG A 102 19.28 -9.75 -5.95
CA ARG A 102 20.29 -8.74 -6.28
C ARG A 102 19.68 -7.60 -7.11
N SER A 103 18.89 -7.93 -8.13
CA SER A 103 18.24 -6.92 -8.98
C SER A 103 17.21 -6.10 -8.21
N ASP A 104 16.47 -6.72 -7.29
CA ASP A 104 15.55 -6.03 -6.40
C ASP A 104 16.26 -5.02 -5.50
N LEU A 105 17.35 -5.45 -4.86
CA LEU A 105 18.20 -4.58 -4.05
C LEU A 105 18.78 -3.39 -4.85
N GLU A 106 19.28 -3.68 -6.05
CA GLU A 106 19.81 -2.63 -6.94
C GLU A 106 18.73 -1.63 -7.35
N ALA A 107 17.50 -2.11 -7.65
CA ALA A 107 16.35 -1.26 -7.98
C ALA A 107 15.94 -0.36 -6.81
N GLN A 108 15.92 -0.89 -5.60
CA GLN A 108 15.62 -0.12 -4.40
C GLN A 108 16.68 0.96 -4.14
N LEU A 109 17.96 0.61 -4.23
CA LEU A 109 19.07 1.58 -4.10
C LEU A 109 19.00 2.67 -5.18
N PHE A 110 18.63 2.29 -6.42
CA PHE A 110 18.42 3.23 -7.51
C PHE A 110 17.29 4.21 -7.20
N MET A 111 16.15 3.71 -6.68
CA MET A 111 14.98 4.50 -6.30
C MET A 111 15.28 5.47 -5.14
N LEU A 112 16.18 5.10 -4.23
CA LEU A 112 16.55 5.95 -3.09
C LEU A 112 17.39 7.18 -3.48
N ASN A 113 18.05 7.17 -4.64
CA ASN A 113 18.79 8.32 -5.12
C ASN A 113 17.85 9.35 -5.76
N PRO A 114 17.72 10.57 -5.20
CA PRO A 114 16.84 11.61 -5.75
C PRO A 114 17.12 11.98 -7.20
N ASP A 115 18.36 11.85 -7.67
CA ASP A 115 18.74 12.15 -9.06
C ASP A 115 18.04 11.19 -10.07
N ASN A 116 17.56 10.05 -9.60
CA ASN A 116 16.89 9.05 -10.41
C ASN A 116 15.36 9.17 -10.39
N TRP A 117 14.78 10.01 -9.56
CA TRP A 117 13.31 10.01 -9.31
C TRP A 117 12.49 10.24 -10.59
N GLU A 118 12.93 11.13 -11.48
CA GLU A 118 12.25 11.34 -12.75
C GLU A 118 12.27 10.06 -13.60
N GLN A 119 13.41 9.38 -13.67
CA GLN A 119 13.54 8.12 -14.40
C GLN A 119 12.69 7.01 -13.78
N VAL A 120 12.64 6.90 -12.45
CA VAL A 120 11.77 5.96 -11.73
C VAL A 120 10.32 6.17 -12.13
N ILE A 121 9.82 7.43 -12.08
CA ILE A 121 8.43 7.73 -12.44
C ILE A 121 8.16 7.45 -13.94
N ASN A 122 9.12 7.70 -14.81
CA ASN A 122 8.99 7.36 -16.24
C ASN A 122 8.85 5.85 -16.44
N MET A 123 9.62 5.03 -15.70
CA MET A 123 9.49 3.57 -15.74
C MET A 123 8.15 3.10 -15.16
N VAL A 124 7.78 3.57 -13.97
CA VAL A 124 6.52 3.19 -13.31
C VAL A 124 5.31 3.56 -14.18
N SER A 125 5.33 4.71 -14.86
CA SER A 125 4.23 5.16 -15.71
C SER A 125 3.95 4.26 -16.92
N GLN A 126 4.91 3.40 -17.30
CA GLN A 126 4.71 2.41 -18.37
C GLN A 126 3.82 1.25 -17.93
N TYR A 127 3.80 0.96 -16.62
CA TYR A 127 3.00 -0.11 -16.01
C TYR A 127 1.71 0.43 -15.41
N ALA A 128 1.77 1.58 -14.72
CA ALA A 128 0.61 2.25 -14.13
C ALA A 128 -0.06 3.17 -15.17
N THR A 129 -0.57 2.58 -16.25
CA THR A 129 -1.19 3.32 -17.36
C THR A 129 -2.45 4.07 -16.89
N GLY A 130 -2.64 5.29 -17.41
CA GLY A 130 -3.78 6.13 -17.06
C GLY A 130 -3.65 6.91 -15.75
N VAL A 131 -2.59 6.68 -14.96
CA VAL A 131 -2.31 7.46 -13.76
C VAL A 131 -1.39 8.63 -14.11
N PRO A 132 -1.75 9.88 -13.79
CA PRO A 132 -0.90 11.03 -14.03
C PRO A 132 0.46 10.91 -13.30
N LYS A 133 1.56 11.26 -13.96
CA LYS A 133 2.92 11.16 -13.36
C LYS A 133 3.05 11.90 -12.03
N ARG A 134 2.37 13.05 -11.86
CA ARG A 134 2.35 13.76 -10.57
C ARG A 134 1.76 12.93 -9.43
N VAL A 135 0.73 12.12 -9.72
CA VAL A 135 0.13 11.21 -8.74
C VAL A 135 1.09 10.07 -8.42
N LEU A 136 1.71 9.47 -9.43
CA LEU A 136 2.73 8.43 -9.23
C LEU A 136 3.91 8.97 -8.41
N TRP A 137 4.38 10.18 -8.75
CA TRP A 137 5.47 10.80 -8.01
C TRP A 137 5.10 10.99 -6.52
N TYR A 138 3.90 11.49 -6.25
CA TYR A 138 3.43 11.69 -4.88
C TYR A 138 3.24 10.36 -4.14
N SER A 139 2.74 9.32 -4.83
CA SER A 139 2.56 7.99 -4.23
C SER A 139 3.89 7.40 -3.76
N VAL A 140 4.95 7.55 -4.55
CA VAL A 140 6.27 6.94 -4.27
C VAL A 140 7.14 7.86 -3.41
N PHE A 141 7.23 9.14 -3.76
CA PHE A 141 8.18 10.11 -3.18
C PHE A 141 7.50 11.22 -2.39
N GLY A 142 6.18 11.17 -2.21
CA GLY A 142 5.42 12.19 -1.54
C GLY A 142 5.81 12.38 -0.08
N LYS A 143 5.08 13.26 0.62
CA LYS A 143 5.39 13.63 1.99
C LYS A 143 5.51 12.41 2.90
N VAL A 144 6.72 12.20 3.39
CA VAL A 144 7.03 11.19 4.40
C VAL A 144 6.71 11.77 5.79
N PRO A 145 6.11 10.99 6.72
CA PRO A 145 5.91 11.44 8.10
C PRO A 145 7.23 11.90 8.75
N ALA A 146 7.18 12.96 9.53
CA ALA A 146 8.39 13.58 10.11
C ALA A 146 9.19 12.63 11.04
N ASN A 147 8.53 11.61 11.58
CA ASN A 147 9.14 10.59 12.45
C ASN A 147 9.53 9.31 11.69
N SER A 148 9.34 9.28 10.36
CA SER A 148 9.73 8.11 9.57
C SER A 148 11.25 8.05 9.40
N PRO A 149 11.88 6.89 9.55
CA PRO A 149 13.29 6.70 9.21
C PRO A 149 13.54 6.67 7.70
N ASN A 150 12.49 6.63 6.90
CA ASN A 150 12.55 6.43 5.47
C ASN A 150 12.75 7.74 4.72
N LEU A 151 13.48 7.67 3.61
CA LEU A 151 13.73 8.82 2.72
C LEU A 151 12.65 8.98 1.65
N VAL A 152 11.90 7.91 1.39
CA VAL A 152 10.81 7.85 0.41
C VAL A 152 9.54 7.32 1.08
N ARG A 153 8.38 7.64 0.50
CA ARG A 153 7.09 7.22 1.06
C ARG A 153 6.89 5.71 0.94
N GLU A 154 7.18 5.16 -0.22
CA GLU A 154 7.20 3.73 -0.45
C GLU A 154 8.59 3.19 -0.16
N TRP A 155 8.71 2.41 0.89
CA TRP A 155 9.97 1.84 1.34
C TRP A 155 9.83 0.35 1.58
N MET A 156 10.79 -0.43 1.08
CA MET A 156 10.90 -1.85 1.42
C MET A 156 12.16 -2.10 2.23
N ASN A 157 12.01 -2.79 3.36
CA ASN A 157 13.15 -3.19 4.17
C ASN A 157 13.99 -4.24 3.44
N PHE A 158 15.31 -4.13 3.59
CA PHE A 158 16.25 -5.10 3.02
C PHE A 158 16.41 -6.36 3.88
N TYR A 159 15.75 -6.42 5.02
CA TYR A 159 15.84 -7.56 5.90
C TYR A 159 14.48 -7.91 6.48
N PHE A 160 14.33 -9.19 6.84
CA PHE A 160 13.12 -9.75 7.40
C PHE A 160 13.36 -10.14 8.85
N GLY A 161 12.92 -9.32 9.79
CA GLY A 161 13.16 -9.47 11.23
C GLY A 161 11.92 -9.90 12.01
N GLU A 162 12.01 -9.82 13.33
CA GLU A 162 10.91 -10.20 14.23
C GLU A 162 9.68 -9.30 14.08
N ARG A 163 9.87 -8.03 13.72
CA ARG A 163 8.78 -7.08 13.50
C ARG A 163 7.94 -7.49 12.28
N GLU A 164 8.60 -7.81 11.18
CA GLU A 164 7.95 -8.25 9.94
C GLU A 164 7.23 -9.59 10.15
N LYS A 165 7.83 -10.51 10.89
CA LYS A 165 7.18 -11.78 11.26
C LYS A 165 5.94 -11.54 12.11
N ALA A 166 6.02 -10.71 13.15
CA ALA A 166 4.89 -10.37 14.01
C ALA A 166 3.75 -9.72 13.20
N ASN A 167 4.07 -8.86 12.24
CA ASN A 167 3.07 -8.26 11.35
C ASN A 167 2.38 -9.33 10.48
N ILE A 168 3.12 -10.29 9.94
CA ILE A 168 2.53 -11.40 9.17
C ILE A 168 1.59 -12.23 10.06
N ASP A 169 2.00 -12.56 11.29
CA ASP A 169 1.17 -13.31 12.22
C ASP A 169 -0.14 -12.58 12.53
N GLU A 170 -0.10 -11.26 12.70
CA GLU A 170 -1.31 -10.44 12.88
C GLU A 170 -2.20 -10.44 11.64
N VAL A 171 -1.63 -10.34 10.44
CA VAL A 171 -2.40 -10.41 9.18
C VAL A 171 -3.03 -11.78 9.02
N VAL A 172 -2.29 -12.86 9.30
CA VAL A 172 -2.81 -14.24 9.26
C VAL A 172 -3.97 -14.39 10.25
N ALA A 173 -3.81 -13.94 11.49
CA ALA A 173 -4.86 -13.99 12.49
C ALA A 173 -6.13 -13.21 12.04
N PHE A 174 -5.96 -12.04 11.47
CA PHE A 174 -7.05 -11.25 10.91
C PHE A 174 -7.77 -12.00 9.78
N LEU A 175 -7.04 -12.59 8.83
CA LEU A 175 -7.62 -13.31 7.71
C LEU A 175 -8.39 -14.58 8.16
N HIS A 176 -7.89 -15.29 9.19
CA HIS A 176 -8.61 -16.39 9.82
C HIS A 176 -9.90 -15.92 10.49
N GLN A 177 -9.85 -14.83 11.26
CA GLN A 177 -11.02 -14.26 11.94
C GLN A 177 -12.12 -13.86 10.94
N GLU A 178 -11.73 -13.35 9.77
CA GLU A 178 -12.65 -12.96 8.71
C GLU A 178 -13.10 -14.14 7.82
N GLY A 179 -12.59 -15.34 8.06
CA GLY A 179 -12.93 -16.54 7.28
C GLY A 179 -12.42 -16.50 5.83
N ILE A 180 -11.37 -15.73 5.58
CA ILE A 180 -10.73 -15.62 4.26
C ILE A 180 -9.78 -16.79 4.02
N ILE A 181 -9.11 -17.23 5.07
CA ILE A 181 -8.24 -18.41 5.07
C ILE A 181 -8.68 -19.40 6.16
N SER A 182 -8.34 -20.68 5.98
CA SER A 182 -8.64 -21.78 6.90
C SER A 182 -7.47 -22.11 7.81
#